data_0071b9d2a499857df7f34b6db59eba5f
#
_entry.id   0071b9d2a499857df7f34b6db59eba5f
#
_cell.length_a   1.000
_cell.length_b   1.000
_cell.length_c   1.000
_cell.angle_alpha   90.00
_cell.angle_beta   90.00
_cell.angle_gamma   90.00
#
_symmetry.space_group_name_H-M   'P 1'
#
loop_
_entity.id
_entity.type
_entity.pdbx_description
1 polymer ?
#
loop_
_entity_poly.entity_id
_entity_poly.type
_entity_poly.pdbx_seq_one_letter_code
_entity_poly.pdbx_strand_id
1 'polypeptide(L)'
;KPYQKIVNMIEDKVLQDDCNRIINSFLEKAEVVLAEVLQKREFANETRARLLAYSGEILMSHVMNYILKSSGIKSEVIPFDVWPIITDNNLESANFLASESSEKMAETEKLLENNDVLSIGGFIGKTVEGIETTYERGGSDRTAADLGILFSKKYHTRIDFEKDSAVLSADPRVVKEELESITSLSYNEARIAGMFGMKILDPIAIKEIVENGVEMPIIITDMGRPEKITTIERKPSEKNGH
;
A
#
# COMPACT_ATOMS: atom_id res chain seq x y z
N LYS A 1 -10.20 -11.15 18.92
CA LYS A 1 -10.31 -10.29 17.73
C LYS A 1 -8.90 -10.05 17.19
N PRO A 2 -8.65 -10.01 15.86
CA PRO A 2 -7.28 -9.93 15.31
C PRO A 2 -6.53 -8.67 15.80
N TYR A 3 -7.15 -7.50 15.80
CA TYR A 3 -6.54 -6.26 16.26
C TYR A 3 -6.11 -6.28 17.72
N GLN A 4 -6.81 -6.99 18.60
CA GLN A 4 -6.48 -7.02 20.04
C GLN A 4 -5.09 -7.59 20.33
N LYS A 5 -4.64 -8.56 19.53
CA LYS A 5 -3.29 -9.12 19.67
C LYS A 5 -2.20 -8.07 19.39
N ILE A 6 -2.44 -7.22 18.38
CA ILE A 6 -1.52 -6.17 17.99
C ILE A 6 -1.53 -5.05 19.04
N VAL A 7 -2.71 -4.62 19.47
CA VAL A 7 -2.86 -3.57 20.49
C VAL A 7 -2.18 -3.96 21.80
N ASN A 8 -2.23 -5.23 22.17
CA ASN A 8 -1.56 -5.72 23.39
C ASN A 8 -0.02 -5.65 23.32
N MET A 9 0.57 -5.41 22.15
CA MET A 9 2.01 -5.17 22.00
C MET A 9 2.42 -3.72 22.35
N ILE A 10 1.44 -2.81 22.44
CA ILE A 10 1.67 -1.42 22.83
C ILE A 10 1.81 -1.37 24.35
N GLU A 11 3.02 -1.06 24.84
CA GLU A 11 3.34 -1.02 26.27
C GLU A 11 2.78 0.22 26.98
N ASP A 12 2.78 1.37 26.29
CA ASP A 12 2.21 2.60 26.81
C ASP A 12 0.68 2.52 26.88
N LYS A 13 0.15 2.60 28.09
CA LYS A 13 -1.28 2.47 28.36
C LYS A 13 -2.13 3.56 27.71
N VAL A 14 -1.62 4.78 27.62
CA VAL A 14 -2.34 5.90 27.00
C VAL A 14 -2.46 5.63 25.49
N LEU A 15 -1.37 5.27 24.83
CA LEU A 15 -1.37 4.93 23.40
C LEU A 15 -2.23 3.67 23.14
N GLN A 16 -2.20 2.70 24.04
CA GLN A 16 -3.01 1.49 23.94
C GLN A 16 -4.51 1.81 23.99
N ASP A 17 -4.94 2.66 24.94
CA ASP A 17 -6.33 3.07 25.10
C ASP A 17 -6.80 3.93 23.94
N ASP A 18 -5.94 4.82 23.43
CA ASP A 18 -6.21 5.62 22.24
C ASP A 18 -6.38 4.75 21.00
N CYS A 19 -5.50 3.77 20.80
CA CYS A 19 -5.60 2.81 19.72
C CYS A 19 -6.91 2.01 19.79
N ASN A 20 -7.32 1.56 20.97
CA ASN A 20 -8.59 0.88 21.17
C ASN A 20 -9.79 1.77 20.84
N ARG A 21 -9.75 3.06 21.19
CA ARG A 21 -10.82 4.02 20.86
C ARG A 21 -10.94 4.20 19.34
N ILE A 22 -9.82 4.32 18.65
CA ILE A 22 -9.81 4.42 17.18
C ILE A 22 -10.36 3.15 16.54
N ILE A 23 -9.94 1.96 16.98
CA ILE A 23 -10.47 0.68 16.47
C ILE A 23 -11.99 0.62 16.64
N ASN A 24 -12.51 0.96 17.82
CA ASN A 24 -13.94 0.93 18.06
C ASN A 24 -14.69 1.93 17.16
N SER A 25 -14.19 3.16 17.00
CA SER A 25 -14.77 4.16 16.14
C SER A 25 -14.85 3.70 14.67
N PHE A 26 -13.82 3.05 14.14
CA PHE A 26 -13.84 2.51 12.78
C PHE A 26 -14.79 1.31 12.64
N LEU A 27 -14.85 0.43 13.64
CA LEU A 27 -15.79 -0.69 13.62
C LEU A 27 -17.23 -0.20 13.69
N GLU A 28 -17.53 0.82 14.49
CA GLU A 28 -18.86 1.47 14.52
C GLU A 28 -19.23 2.05 13.14
N LYS A 29 -18.30 2.71 12.45
CA LYS A 29 -18.54 3.16 11.05
C LYS A 29 -18.86 1.99 10.13
N ALA A 30 -18.13 0.88 10.24
CA ALA A 30 -18.39 -0.32 9.45
C ALA A 30 -19.77 -0.95 9.78
N GLU A 31 -20.17 -0.95 11.05
CA GLU A 31 -21.49 -1.41 11.49
C GLU A 31 -22.63 -0.55 10.92
N VAL A 32 -22.45 0.77 10.86
CA VAL A 32 -23.42 1.69 10.20
C VAL A 32 -23.58 1.33 8.74
N VAL A 33 -22.48 1.13 8.01
CA VAL A 33 -22.52 0.73 6.60
C VAL A 33 -23.23 -0.61 6.41
N LEU A 34 -22.98 -1.60 7.28
CA LEU A 34 -23.66 -2.89 7.27
C LEU A 34 -25.17 -2.75 7.56
N ALA A 35 -25.55 -1.88 8.49
CA ALA A 35 -26.97 -1.60 8.78
C ALA A 35 -27.69 -0.99 7.57
N GLU A 36 -27.04 -0.08 6.83
CA GLU A 36 -27.55 0.47 5.57
C GLU A 36 -27.81 -0.63 4.51
N VAL A 37 -26.87 -1.59 4.37
CA VAL A 37 -27.01 -2.75 3.47
C VAL A 37 -28.22 -3.57 3.85
N LEU A 38 -28.39 -3.87 5.14
CA LEU A 38 -29.52 -4.67 5.64
C LEU A 38 -30.86 -3.96 5.39
N GLN A 39 -30.91 -2.65 5.57
CA GLN A 39 -32.12 -1.84 5.37
C GLN A 39 -32.49 -1.74 3.90
N LYS A 40 -31.52 -1.44 3.04
CA LYS A 40 -31.73 -1.29 1.59
C LYS A 40 -31.84 -2.63 0.86
N ARG A 41 -31.35 -3.71 1.47
CA ARG A 41 -31.18 -5.05 0.85
C ARG A 41 -30.36 -5.00 -0.44
N GLU A 42 -29.42 -4.06 -0.51
CA GLU A 42 -28.54 -3.83 -1.65
C GLU A 42 -27.11 -3.67 -1.16
N PHE A 43 -26.17 -4.32 -1.84
CA PHE A 43 -24.75 -4.20 -1.61
C PHE A 43 -24.11 -3.53 -2.83
N ALA A 44 -24.11 -2.20 -2.82
CA ALA A 44 -23.52 -1.40 -3.88
C ALA A 44 -21.99 -1.37 -3.78
N ASN A 45 -21.32 -1.09 -4.90
CA ASN A 45 -19.85 -1.02 -5.00
C ASN A 45 -19.25 -0.01 -4.04
N GLU A 46 -19.89 1.15 -3.87
CA GLU A 46 -19.51 2.16 -2.87
C GLU A 46 -19.53 1.60 -1.44
N THR A 47 -20.54 0.83 -1.10
CA THR A 47 -20.66 0.18 0.21
C THR A 47 -19.50 -0.78 0.47
N ARG A 48 -19.10 -1.54 -0.56
CA ARG A 48 -17.94 -2.45 -0.49
C ARG A 48 -16.65 -1.68 -0.23
N ALA A 49 -16.41 -0.61 -0.97
CA ALA A 49 -15.21 0.23 -0.80
C ALA A 49 -15.12 0.79 0.64
N ARG A 50 -16.23 1.34 1.16
CA ARG A 50 -16.32 1.86 2.53
C ARG A 50 -16.09 0.78 3.59
N LEU A 51 -16.64 -0.41 3.43
CA LEU A 51 -16.41 -1.52 4.37
C LEU A 51 -14.94 -1.94 4.40
N LEU A 52 -14.29 -2.09 3.24
CA LEU A 52 -12.88 -2.45 3.15
C LEU A 52 -11.98 -1.36 3.76
N ALA A 53 -12.30 -0.09 3.53
CA ALA A 53 -11.61 1.03 4.13
C ALA A 53 -11.69 1.00 5.66
N TYR A 54 -12.90 0.94 6.21
CA TYR A 54 -13.14 1.10 7.65
C TYR A 54 -12.84 -0.13 8.48
N SER A 55 -13.01 -1.34 7.95
CA SER A 55 -12.72 -2.58 8.67
C SER A 55 -11.31 -3.12 8.46
N GLY A 56 -10.57 -2.60 7.49
CA GLY A 56 -9.27 -3.10 7.06
C GLY A 56 -8.22 -2.01 6.85
N GLU A 57 -8.12 -1.51 5.64
CA GLU A 57 -6.96 -0.76 5.17
C GLU A 57 -6.70 0.56 5.91
N ILE A 58 -7.70 1.44 6.04
CA ILE A 58 -7.53 2.71 6.76
C ILE A 58 -7.40 2.44 8.27
N LEU A 59 -8.20 1.54 8.83
CA LEU A 59 -8.07 1.16 10.23
C LEU A 59 -6.66 0.66 10.54
N MET A 60 -6.09 -0.18 9.67
CA MET A 60 -4.76 -0.74 9.90
C MET A 60 -3.67 0.33 9.85
N SER A 61 -3.79 1.36 9.01
CA SER A 61 -2.84 2.48 9.02
C SER A 61 -2.83 3.24 10.36
N HIS A 62 -3.99 3.38 10.99
CA HIS A 62 -4.08 3.94 12.35
C HIS A 62 -3.42 3.04 13.40
N VAL A 63 -3.68 1.73 13.36
CA VAL A 63 -3.07 0.77 14.29
C VAL A 63 -1.54 0.78 14.15
N MET A 64 -1.03 0.78 12.91
CA MET A 64 0.40 0.85 12.65
C MET A 64 1.01 2.15 13.19
N ASN A 65 0.34 3.28 13.03
CA ASN A 65 0.80 4.56 13.57
C ASN A 65 0.97 4.50 15.11
N TYR A 66 0.07 3.86 15.83
CA TYR A 66 0.22 3.68 17.28
C TYR A 66 1.39 2.77 17.66
N ILE A 67 1.67 1.74 16.86
CA ILE A 67 2.87 0.90 17.04
C ILE A 67 4.14 1.73 16.82
N LEU A 68 4.21 2.52 15.77
CA LEU A 68 5.34 3.40 15.49
C LEU A 68 5.55 4.39 16.64
N LYS A 69 4.50 5.04 17.12
CA LYS A 69 4.56 5.94 18.28
C LYS A 69 5.03 5.22 19.55
N SER A 70 4.58 4.00 19.79
CA SER A 70 5.02 3.21 20.95
C SER A 70 6.50 2.81 20.88
N SER A 71 7.04 2.76 19.66
CA SER A 71 8.47 2.54 19.40
C SER A 71 9.31 3.83 19.43
N GLY A 72 8.73 4.96 19.80
CA GLY A 72 9.40 6.26 19.86
C GLY A 72 9.57 6.95 18.50
N ILE A 73 8.94 6.45 17.44
CA ILE A 73 9.00 7.03 16.11
C ILE A 73 7.97 8.16 16.00
N LYS A 74 8.42 9.32 15.54
CA LYS A 74 7.55 10.47 15.30
C LYS A 74 6.75 10.20 14.02
N SER A 75 5.51 9.77 14.17
CA SER A 75 4.68 9.31 13.06
C SER A 75 3.28 9.90 13.11
N GLU A 76 2.63 9.98 11.94
CA GLU A 76 1.23 10.37 11.82
C GLU A 76 0.53 9.57 10.72
N VAL A 77 -0.82 9.50 10.80
CA VAL A 77 -1.65 8.91 9.76
C VAL A 77 -2.03 9.99 8.76
N ILE A 78 -2.05 9.68 7.47
CA ILE A 78 -2.66 10.55 6.47
C ILE A 78 -4.19 10.42 6.61
N PRO A 79 -4.89 11.49 7.04
CA PRO A 79 -6.34 11.46 7.21
C PRO A 79 -7.05 11.29 5.85
N PHE A 80 -8.22 10.64 5.86
CA PHE A 80 -8.94 10.38 4.62
C PHE A 80 -9.52 11.65 3.96
N ASP A 81 -9.76 12.70 4.70
CA ASP A 81 -10.17 14.00 4.15
C ASP A 81 -9.10 14.65 3.26
N VAL A 82 -7.82 14.42 3.56
CA VAL A 82 -6.66 14.91 2.78
C VAL A 82 -5.97 13.78 1.99
N TRP A 83 -6.69 12.72 1.66
CA TRP A 83 -6.16 11.54 0.98
C TRP A 83 -5.51 11.90 -0.35
N PRO A 84 -4.23 11.51 -0.60
CA PRO A 84 -3.50 11.93 -1.79
C PRO A 84 -3.81 11.09 -3.04
N ILE A 85 -4.36 9.89 -2.88
CA ILE A 85 -4.65 9.00 -4.01
C ILE A 85 -6.03 9.30 -4.56
N ILE A 86 -6.07 10.10 -5.62
CA ILE A 86 -7.29 10.42 -6.34
C ILE A 86 -7.45 9.47 -7.52
N THR A 87 -8.68 9.00 -7.72
CA THR A 87 -9.04 8.01 -8.73
C THR A 87 -10.23 8.47 -9.56
N ASP A 88 -10.46 7.76 -10.66
CA ASP A 88 -11.72 7.88 -11.41
C ASP A 88 -12.92 7.30 -10.61
N ASN A 89 -14.11 7.39 -11.21
CA ASN A 89 -15.37 6.96 -10.59
C ASN A 89 -15.67 5.46 -10.77
N ASN A 90 -14.68 4.66 -11.16
CA ASN A 90 -14.81 3.21 -11.18
C ASN A 90 -14.54 2.64 -9.78
N LEU A 91 -15.60 2.50 -8.99
CA LEU A 91 -15.50 2.29 -7.53
C LEU A 91 -14.83 0.98 -7.10
N GLU A 92 -14.77 -0.03 -7.97
CA GLU A 92 -14.21 -1.37 -7.64
C GLU A 92 -12.89 -1.70 -8.34
N SER A 93 -12.59 -1.00 -9.43
CA SER A 93 -11.34 -1.15 -10.19
C SER A 93 -10.86 0.21 -10.67
N ALA A 94 -10.64 1.09 -9.71
CA ALA A 94 -10.33 2.48 -9.95
C ALA A 94 -9.00 2.66 -10.69
N ASN A 95 -8.91 3.71 -11.49
CA ASN A 95 -7.68 4.14 -12.12
C ASN A 95 -7.14 5.38 -11.41
N PHE A 96 -5.83 5.38 -11.19
CA PHE A 96 -5.11 6.49 -10.58
C PHE A 96 -5.11 7.73 -11.49
N LEU A 97 -5.41 8.88 -10.91
CA LEU A 97 -5.40 10.18 -11.58
C LEU A 97 -4.22 11.01 -11.05
N ALA A 98 -3.07 10.90 -11.74
CA ALA A 98 -1.81 11.47 -11.28
C ALA A 98 -1.81 13.01 -11.20
N SER A 99 -2.57 13.70 -12.06
CA SER A 99 -2.69 15.16 -12.05
C SER A 99 -3.46 15.63 -10.80
N GLU A 100 -4.66 15.10 -10.62
CA GLU A 100 -5.57 15.42 -9.53
C GLU A 100 -4.97 15.04 -8.18
N SER A 101 -4.28 13.90 -8.10
CA SER A 101 -3.54 13.48 -6.92
C SER A 101 -2.39 14.42 -6.59
N SER A 102 -1.67 14.93 -7.58
CA SER A 102 -0.57 15.88 -7.36
C SER A 102 -1.05 17.18 -6.71
N GLU A 103 -2.26 17.64 -7.03
CA GLU A 103 -2.86 18.81 -6.40
C GLU A 103 -3.19 18.60 -4.92
N LYS A 104 -3.34 17.36 -4.48
CA LYS A 104 -3.63 16.99 -3.07
C LYS A 104 -2.38 16.75 -2.22
N MET A 105 -1.18 16.75 -2.82
CA MET A 105 0.06 16.43 -2.10
C MET A 105 0.47 17.45 -1.04
N ALA A 106 0.04 18.70 -1.14
CA ALA A 106 0.48 19.78 -0.25
C ALA A 106 0.26 19.45 1.25
N GLU A 107 -0.90 18.90 1.61
CA GLU A 107 -1.16 18.53 3.02
C GLU A 107 -0.35 17.31 3.45
N THR A 108 -0.15 16.33 2.57
CA THR A 108 0.72 15.17 2.84
C THR A 108 2.18 15.60 3.06
N GLU A 109 2.70 16.51 2.22
CA GLU A 109 4.04 17.07 2.38
C GLU A 109 4.20 17.82 3.70
N LYS A 110 3.21 18.64 4.07
CA LYS A 110 3.19 19.35 5.35
C LYS A 110 3.18 18.41 6.56
N LEU A 111 2.47 17.30 6.47
CA LEU A 111 2.52 16.25 7.50
C LEU A 111 3.92 15.63 7.57
N LEU A 112 4.56 15.36 6.42
CA LEU A 112 5.88 14.78 6.33
C LEU A 112 6.97 15.71 6.89
N GLU A 113 6.87 17.03 6.72
CA GLU A 113 7.79 18.01 7.30
C GLU A 113 7.85 17.93 8.85
N ASN A 114 6.77 17.48 9.46
CA ASN A 114 6.63 17.40 10.91
C ASN A 114 6.75 15.98 11.49
N ASN A 115 6.92 14.97 10.67
CA ASN A 115 6.99 13.57 11.10
C ASN A 115 8.08 12.82 10.34
N ASP A 116 8.66 11.81 10.98
CA ASP A 116 9.66 10.92 10.36
C ASP A 116 8.99 9.87 9.48
N VAL A 117 7.75 9.48 9.83
CA VAL A 117 6.96 8.46 9.13
C VAL A 117 5.51 8.89 9.00
N LEU A 118 4.95 8.72 7.81
CA LEU A 118 3.51 8.77 7.59
C LEU A 118 2.95 7.39 7.30
N SER A 119 1.83 7.05 7.94
CA SER A 119 1.09 5.82 7.70
C SER A 119 -0.13 6.07 6.83
N ILE A 120 -0.32 5.25 5.81
CA ILE A 120 -1.46 5.32 4.88
C ILE A 120 -1.98 3.91 4.59
N GLY A 121 -3.28 3.74 4.41
CA GLY A 121 -3.87 2.47 3.95
C GLY A 121 -3.63 2.28 2.45
N GLY A 122 -3.19 1.09 2.05
CA GLY A 122 -3.12 0.72 0.65
C GLY A 122 -4.48 0.36 0.06
N PHE A 123 -4.55 0.09 -1.26
CA PHE A 123 -5.74 -0.41 -1.94
C PHE A 123 -6.91 0.58 -2.08
N ILE A 124 -6.99 1.59 -1.23
CA ILE A 124 -8.09 2.56 -1.17
C ILE A 124 -7.70 3.83 -1.90
N GLY A 125 -8.57 4.27 -2.81
CA GLY A 125 -8.54 5.58 -3.43
C GLY A 125 -9.75 6.42 -3.05
N LYS A 126 -9.84 7.59 -3.64
CA LYS A 126 -10.90 8.56 -3.40
C LYS A 126 -11.23 9.27 -4.71
N THR A 127 -12.51 9.38 -5.07
CA THR A 127 -12.89 10.20 -6.23
C THR A 127 -12.66 11.68 -5.93
N VAL A 128 -12.73 12.50 -6.96
CA VAL A 128 -12.63 13.97 -6.80
C VAL A 128 -13.74 14.48 -5.88
N GLU A 129 -14.92 13.87 -5.90
CA GLU A 129 -16.07 14.19 -5.06
C GLU A 129 -15.95 13.65 -3.63
N GLY A 130 -14.94 12.83 -3.34
CA GLY A 130 -14.66 12.35 -2.00
C GLY A 130 -15.24 10.98 -1.66
N ILE A 131 -15.67 10.21 -2.66
CA ILE A 131 -16.23 8.86 -2.49
C ILE A 131 -15.08 7.85 -2.44
N GLU A 132 -15.15 6.89 -1.53
CA GLU A 132 -14.18 5.80 -1.41
C GLU A 132 -14.21 4.89 -2.65
N THR A 133 -13.04 4.57 -3.17
CA THR A 133 -12.84 3.63 -4.27
C THR A 133 -11.85 2.56 -3.87
N THR A 134 -11.83 1.47 -4.62
CA THR A 134 -10.81 0.43 -4.45
C THR A 134 -10.13 0.15 -5.79
N TYR A 135 -8.86 -0.17 -5.72
CA TYR A 135 -8.18 -0.84 -6.81
C TYR A 135 -8.67 -2.28 -6.97
N GLU A 136 -8.28 -2.93 -8.04
CA GLU A 136 -8.40 -4.38 -8.17
C GLU A 136 -7.41 -5.10 -7.26
N ARG A 137 -7.45 -6.43 -7.26
CA ARG A 137 -6.49 -7.27 -6.52
C ARG A 137 -5.05 -6.87 -6.86
N GLY A 138 -4.22 -6.69 -5.83
CA GLY A 138 -2.85 -6.15 -5.98
C GLY A 138 -2.76 -4.64 -5.77
N GLY A 139 -3.88 -3.98 -5.47
CA GLY A 139 -3.97 -2.53 -5.34
C GLY A 139 -3.11 -1.90 -4.26
N SER A 140 -2.65 -2.63 -3.24
CA SER A 140 -1.69 -2.08 -2.27
C SER A 140 -0.32 -1.85 -2.92
N ASP A 141 0.11 -2.72 -3.83
CA ASP A 141 1.32 -2.52 -4.63
C ASP A 141 1.16 -1.27 -5.53
N ARG A 142 -0.05 -1.06 -6.10
CA ARG A 142 -0.37 0.14 -6.89
C ARG A 142 -0.31 1.40 -6.04
N THR A 143 -0.92 1.40 -4.84
CA THR A 143 -0.84 2.56 -3.93
C THR A 143 0.60 2.97 -3.64
N ALA A 144 1.50 2.00 -3.42
CA ALA A 144 2.92 2.30 -3.22
C ALA A 144 3.56 2.92 -4.48
N ALA A 145 3.22 2.43 -5.67
CA ALA A 145 3.67 2.99 -6.94
C ALA A 145 3.15 4.42 -7.14
N ASP A 146 1.87 4.67 -6.89
CA ASP A 146 1.23 5.98 -7.03
C ASP A 146 1.87 7.02 -6.10
N LEU A 147 2.10 6.66 -4.84
CA LEU A 147 2.84 7.51 -3.89
C LEU A 147 4.27 7.76 -4.37
N GLY A 148 4.94 6.71 -4.87
CA GLY A 148 6.27 6.85 -5.46
C GLY A 148 6.28 7.84 -6.63
N ILE A 149 5.31 7.76 -7.53
CA ILE A 149 5.14 8.70 -8.65
C ILE A 149 4.92 10.13 -8.15
N LEU A 150 4.05 10.31 -7.15
CA LEU A 150 3.74 11.63 -6.60
C LEU A 150 4.96 12.26 -5.92
N PHE A 151 5.65 11.51 -5.07
CA PHE A 151 6.83 11.99 -4.36
C PHE A 151 8.04 12.20 -5.25
N SER A 152 8.21 11.41 -6.32
CA SER A 152 9.34 11.51 -7.24
C SER A 152 9.43 12.85 -7.97
N LYS A 153 8.32 13.60 -8.05
CA LYS A 153 8.30 14.94 -8.63
C LYS A 153 9.16 15.94 -7.86
N LYS A 154 9.42 15.69 -6.59
CA LYS A 154 10.10 16.62 -5.68
C LYS A 154 11.23 15.97 -4.89
N TYR A 155 11.18 14.68 -4.67
CA TYR A 155 12.09 13.95 -3.81
C TYR A 155 12.79 12.80 -4.54
N HIS A 156 13.97 12.43 -4.07
CA HIS A 156 14.61 11.18 -4.46
C HIS A 156 13.85 10.03 -3.81
N THR A 157 13.19 9.23 -4.61
CA THR A 157 12.20 8.25 -4.13
C THR A 157 12.63 6.83 -4.52
N ARG A 158 12.40 5.88 -3.65
CA ARG A 158 12.41 4.45 -3.93
C ARG A 158 11.21 3.79 -3.25
N ILE A 159 10.83 2.61 -3.71
CA ILE A 159 9.77 1.82 -3.11
C ILE A 159 10.39 0.55 -2.54
N ASP A 160 10.13 0.28 -1.26
CA ASP A 160 10.56 -0.95 -0.60
C ASP A 160 9.32 -1.81 -0.29
N PHE A 161 9.29 -3.03 -0.84
CA PHE A 161 8.26 -4.03 -0.55
C PHE A 161 8.82 -5.10 0.38
N GLU A 162 8.24 -5.21 1.55
CA GLU A 162 8.48 -6.31 2.48
C GLU A 162 7.51 -7.44 2.15
N LYS A 163 8.02 -8.55 1.63
CA LYS A 163 7.23 -9.71 1.21
C LYS A 163 7.54 -10.93 2.09
N ASP A 164 6.65 -11.91 2.08
CA ASP A 164 6.79 -13.18 2.81
C ASP A 164 7.76 -14.16 2.15
N SER A 165 8.27 -13.83 0.97
CA SER A 165 9.29 -14.62 0.24
C SER A 165 10.10 -13.76 -0.71
N ALA A 166 11.35 -14.20 -0.96
CA ALA A 166 12.19 -13.65 -2.02
C ALA A 166 11.56 -13.88 -3.40
N VAL A 167 11.99 -13.09 -4.38
CA VAL A 167 11.71 -13.38 -5.80
C VAL A 167 12.60 -14.56 -6.22
N LEU A 168 11.99 -15.63 -6.67
CA LEU A 168 12.65 -16.86 -7.03
C LEU A 168 12.65 -17.08 -8.54
N SER A 169 13.60 -17.88 -9.04
CA SER A 169 13.75 -18.22 -10.46
C SER A 169 12.56 -18.98 -11.06
N ALA A 170 11.73 -19.61 -10.23
CA ALA A 170 10.48 -20.26 -10.62
C ALA A 170 9.50 -20.33 -9.45
N ASP A 171 8.25 -20.73 -9.73
CA ASP A 171 7.23 -20.95 -8.70
C ASP A 171 7.58 -22.19 -7.83
N PRO A 172 7.82 -22.05 -6.52
CA PRO A 172 8.16 -23.15 -5.63
C PRO A 172 7.04 -24.18 -5.45
N ARG A 173 5.81 -23.86 -5.88
CA ARG A 173 4.69 -24.80 -5.87
C ARG A 173 4.78 -25.79 -7.04
N VAL A 174 5.42 -25.39 -8.12
CA VAL A 174 5.57 -26.17 -9.36
C VAL A 174 6.94 -26.83 -9.43
N VAL A 175 8.00 -26.08 -9.21
CA VAL A 175 9.39 -26.54 -9.25
C VAL A 175 9.84 -26.90 -7.84
N LYS A 176 10.28 -28.16 -7.65
CA LYS A 176 10.71 -28.70 -6.35
C LYS A 176 12.23 -28.71 -6.17
N GLU A 177 12.96 -28.36 -7.22
CA GLU A 177 14.42 -28.28 -7.22
C GLU A 177 14.92 -27.01 -6.50
N GLU A 178 16.23 -26.90 -6.33
CA GLU A 178 16.84 -25.70 -5.74
C GLU A 178 16.53 -24.49 -6.61
N LEU A 179 15.82 -23.52 -6.02
CA LEU A 179 15.45 -22.27 -6.65
C LEU A 179 16.42 -21.18 -6.23
N GLU A 180 16.94 -20.47 -7.21
CA GLU A 180 17.80 -19.32 -6.96
C GLU A 180 16.97 -18.07 -6.68
N SER A 181 17.47 -17.21 -5.78
CA SER A 181 16.90 -15.88 -5.57
C SER A 181 17.36 -14.95 -6.68
N ILE A 182 16.43 -14.29 -7.34
CA ILE A 182 16.71 -13.28 -8.35
C ILE A 182 17.12 -11.99 -7.63
N THR A 183 18.29 -11.46 -7.95
CA THR A 183 18.83 -10.23 -7.30
C THR A 183 18.51 -8.95 -8.07
N SER A 184 18.25 -9.04 -9.38
CA SER A 184 17.99 -7.87 -10.21
C SER A 184 17.04 -8.20 -11.35
N LEU A 185 16.12 -7.30 -11.65
CA LEU A 185 15.21 -7.35 -12.79
C LEU A 185 15.08 -5.96 -13.40
N SER A 186 14.86 -5.90 -14.70
CA SER A 186 14.34 -4.68 -15.32
C SER A 186 12.84 -4.52 -15.05
N TYR A 187 12.31 -3.32 -15.17
CA TYR A 187 10.86 -3.06 -15.13
C TYR A 187 10.08 -3.97 -16.09
N ASN A 188 10.61 -4.16 -17.30
CA ASN A 188 9.95 -4.99 -18.30
C ASN A 188 9.94 -6.47 -17.91
N GLU A 189 11.03 -7.00 -17.38
CA GLU A 189 11.09 -8.39 -16.91
C GLU A 189 10.14 -8.62 -15.74
N ALA A 190 10.15 -7.73 -14.74
CA ALA A 190 9.26 -7.83 -13.60
C ALA A 190 7.78 -7.73 -14.01
N ARG A 191 7.43 -6.83 -14.94
CA ARG A 191 6.07 -6.69 -15.48
C ARG A 191 5.63 -7.95 -16.22
N ILE A 192 6.48 -8.48 -17.11
CA ILE A 192 6.18 -9.70 -17.87
C ILE A 192 6.03 -10.89 -16.92
N ALA A 193 6.95 -11.07 -15.99
CA ALA A 193 6.89 -12.16 -15.00
C ALA A 193 5.59 -12.08 -14.18
N GLY A 194 5.18 -10.88 -13.75
CA GLY A 194 3.91 -10.66 -13.07
C GLY A 194 2.69 -11.02 -13.93
N MET A 195 2.69 -10.66 -15.21
CA MET A 195 1.62 -11.03 -16.16
C MET A 195 1.50 -12.56 -16.35
N PHE A 196 2.59 -13.29 -16.24
CA PHE A 196 2.61 -14.77 -16.28
C PHE A 196 2.37 -15.42 -14.92
N GLY A 197 1.96 -14.63 -13.91
CA GLY A 197 1.51 -15.15 -12.61
C GLY A 197 2.61 -15.33 -11.57
N MET A 198 3.83 -14.86 -11.82
CA MET A 198 4.84 -14.77 -10.77
C MET A 198 4.43 -13.71 -9.75
N LYS A 199 4.44 -14.08 -8.48
CA LYS A 199 4.08 -13.17 -7.38
C LYS A 199 5.23 -12.24 -7.00
N ILE A 200 5.64 -11.39 -7.93
CA ILE A 200 6.68 -10.39 -7.70
C ILE A 200 6.01 -9.10 -7.20
N LEU A 201 5.26 -8.46 -8.08
CA LEU A 201 4.63 -7.17 -7.92
C LEU A 201 3.43 -7.11 -8.87
N ASP A 202 2.43 -6.30 -8.56
CA ASP A 202 1.34 -6.06 -9.51
C ASP A 202 1.92 -5.43 -10.80
N PRO A 203 1.71 -6.05 -11.97
CA PRO A 203 2.23 -5.54 -13.24
C PRO A 203 1.66 -4.17 -13.61
N ILE A 204 0.48 -3.80 -13.09
CA ILE A 204 -0.12 -2.48 -13.30
C ILE A 204 0.68 -1.41 -12.55
N ALA A 205 1.16 -1.69 -11.34
CA ALA A 205 2.01 -0.79 -10.56
C ALA A 205 3.27 -0.39 -11.36
N ILE A 206 3.93 -1.35 -11.98
CA ILE A 206 5.12 -1.09 -12.83
C ILE A 206 4.72 -0.30 -14.08
N LYS A 207 3.58 -0.63 -14.69
CA LYS A 207 3.06 0.08 -15.86
C LYS A 207 2.82 1.55 -15.54
N GLU A 208 2.19 1.86 -14.41
CA GLU A 208 1.90 3.23 -13.96
C GLU A 208 3.19 4.04 -13.75
N ILE A 209 4.22 3.46 -13.14
CA ILE A 209 5.54 4.10 -12.99
C ILE A 209 6.13 4.47 -14.35
N VAL A 210 6.11 3.52 -15.30
CA VAL A 210 6.67 3.74 -16.65
C VAL A 210 5.88 4.77 -17.44
N GLU A 211 4.54 4.72 -17.40
CA GLU A 211 3.66 5.64 -18.14
C GLU A 211 3.74 7.08 -17.61
N ASN A 212 4.01 7.25 -16.32
CA ASN A 212 4.26 8.57 -15.74
C ASN A 212 5.71 9.07 -15.94
N GLY A 213 6.55 8.32 -16.66
CA GLY A 213 7.92 8.72 -16.97
C GLY A 213 8.86 8.78 -15.77
N VAL A 214 8.52 8.08 -14.68
CA VAL A 214 9.30 8.07 -13.45
C VAL A 214 10.32 6.93 -13.47
N GLU A 215 11.51 7.24 -12.96
CA GLU A 215 12.57 6.26 -12.74
C GLU A 215 12.91 6.23 -11.24
N MET A 216 12.55 5.16 -10.56
CA MET A 216 12.87 4.96 -9.16
C MET A 216 13.17 3.49 -8.89
N PRO A 217 14.12 3.17 -8.02
CA PRO A 217 14.37 1.79 -7.63
C PRO A 217 13.16 1.21 -6.89
N ILE A 218 12.83 -0.04 -7.18
CA ILE A 218 11.88 -0.85 -6.41
C ILE A 218 12.68 -1.96 -5.77
N ILE A 219 12.59 -2.09 -4.47
CA ILE A 219 13.27 -3.10 -3.68
C ILE A 219 12.24 -4.10 -3.17
N ILE A 220 12.52 -5.39 -3.32
CA ILE A 220 11.71 -6.45 -2.72
C ILE A 220 12.60 -7.20 -1.74
N THR A 221 12.20 -7.23 -0.48
CA THR A 221 12.91 -7.89 0.62
C THR A 221 12.08 -9.05 1.15
N ASP A 222 12.73 -10.20 1.39
CA ASP A 222 12.14 -11.32 2.11
C ASP A 222 12.17 -11.02 3.62
N MET A 223 11.01 -10.82 4.26
CA MET A 223 10.92 -10.53 5.69
C MET A 223 11.52 -11.63 6.58
N GLY A 224 11.51 -12.88 6.14
CA GLY A 224 12.12 -14.00 6.85
C GLY A 224 13.64 -14.12 6.64
N ARG A 225 14.16 -13.51 5.57
CA ARG A 225 15.56 -13.56 5.13
C ARG A 225 15.96 -12.21 4.54
N PRO A 226 16.20 -11.18 5.36
CA PRO A 226 16.42 -9.79 4.90
C PRO A 226 17.65 -9.61 3.99
N GLU A 227 18.55 -10.58 3.97
CA GLU A 227 19.69 -10.61 3.05
C GLU A 227 19.27 -10.95 1.60
N LYS A 228 18.08 -11.50 1.39
CA LYS A 228 17.54 -11.81 0.08
C LYS A 228 16.74 -10.64 -0.46
N ILE A 229 17.39 -9.88 -1.32
CA ILE A 229 16.87 -8.64 -1.90
C ILE A 229 16.83 -8.78 -3.42
N THR A 230 15.73 -8.35 -4.01
CA THR A 230 15.59 -8.14 -5.46
C THR A 230 15.44 -6.66 -5.75
N THR A 231 16.30 -6.11 -6.60
CA THR A 231 16.18 -4.74 -7.09
C THR A 231 15.53 -4.73 -8.47
N ILE A 232 14.52 -3.89 -8.67
CA ILE A 232 13.86 -3.69 -9.96
C ILE A 232 14.10 -2.25 -10.39
N GLU A 233 14.70 -2.07 -11.57
CA GLU A 233 15.07 -0.78 -12.13
C GLU A 233 14.74 -0.72 -13.62
N ARG A 234 14.77 0.46 -14.23
CA ARG A 234 14.52 0.61 -15.66
C ARG A 234 15.52 -0.18 -16.52
N LYS A 235 16.81 -0.17 -16.14
CA LYS A 235 17.86 -1.04 -16.68
C LYS A 235 18.56 -1.71 -15.53
N PRO A 236 18.59 -3.04 -15.48
CA PRO A 236 19.35 -3.73 -14.44
C PRO A 236 20.83 -3.32 -14.61
N SER A 237 21.50 -3.02 -13.50
CA SER A 237 22.95 -2.86 -13.54
C SER A 237 23.53 -4.16 -14.09
N GLU A 238 24.34 -4.09 -15.13
CA GLU A 238 25.14 -5.23 -15.61
C GLU A 238 26.06 -5.67 -14.46
N LYS A 239 25.55 -6.54 -13.60
CA LYS A 239 26.41 -7.33 -12.72
C LYS A 239 27.00 -8.40 -13.60
N ASN A 240 28.27 -8.19 -13.99
CA ASN A 240 29.11 -9.16 -14.63
C ASN A 240 28.87 -10.53 -14.00
N GLY A 241 28.17 -11.40 -14.74
CA GLY A 241 28.10 -12.81 -14.43
C GLY A 241 29.51 -13.39 -14.57
N HIS A 242 30.01 -13.97 -13.52
CA HIS A 242 31.06 -14.95 -13.54
C HIS A 242 30.46 -16.27 -13.11
#